data_7d75a0ffb6df2d7fb1fe2f130e73cd52
#
_entry.id   7d75a0ffb6df2d7fb1fe2f130e73cd52
#
_cell.length_a   1.000
_cell.length_b   1.000
_cell.length_c   1.000
_cell.angle_alpha   90.00
_cell.angle_beta   90.00
_cell.angle_gamma   90.00
#
_symmetry.space_group_name_H-M   'P 1'
#
loop_
_entity.id
_entity.type
_entity.pdbx_description
1 polymer ?
#
loop_
_entity_poly.entity_id
_entity_poly.type
_entity_poly.pdbx_seq_one_letter_code
_entity_poly.pdbx_strand_id
1 'polypeptide(L)'
;MADKTEVWLGTLALMVLRTLAMMGPQHGYGLARRIEQISGDQLSLNYGTLYPALLKLEQEGAITSEWGVSDNNRKAKFYRLTRAGRRQLERQTHDWQQATAIVACFLSPSEEG
;
A
#
# COMPACT_ATOMS: atom_id res chain seq x y z
N MET A 1 -9.25 -2.63 22.11
CA MET A 1 -9.48 -2.40 20.67
C MET A 1 -8.15 -2.38 19.95
N ALA A 2 -8.09 -3.06 18.84
CA ALA A 2 -6.83 -3.11 18.09
C ALA A 2 -6.52 -1.74 17.49
N ASP A 3 -5.25 -1.42 17.48
CA ASP A 3 -4.75 -0.23 16.80
C ASP A 3 -5.00 -0.41 15.30
N LYS A 4 -5.54 0.63 14.66
CA LYS A 4 -5.76 0.60 13.21
C LYS A 4 -4.48 0.28 12.46
N THR A 5 -3.35 0.80 12.95
CA THR A 5 -2.06 0.57 12.34
C THR A 5 -1.73 -0.92 12.33
N GLU A 6 -1.99 -1.61 13.44
CA GLU A 6 -1.72 -3.04 13.52
C GLU A 6 -2.58 -3.84 12.55
N VAL A 7 -3.84 -3.45 12.43
CA VAL A 7 -4.76 -4.15 11.53
C VAL A 7 -4.28 -4.06 10.09
N TRP A 8 -3.74 -2.93 9.70
CA TRP A 8 -3.41 -2.67 8.30
C TRP A 8 -1.96 -2.90 7.94
N LEU A 9 -1.10 -3.25 8.91
CA LEU A 9 0.32 -3.48 8.62
C LEU A 9 0.51 -4.55 7.56
N GLY A 10 -0.27 -5.63 7.63
CA GLY A 10 -0.13 -6.72 6.68
C GLY A 10 -0.56 -6.37 5.27
N THR A 11 -1.30 -5.29 5.09
CA THR A 11 -1.81 -4.89 3.78
C THR A 11 -1.18 -3.61 3.25
N LEU A 12 -0.36 -2.96 4.06
CA LEU A 12 0.21 -1.67 3.67
C LEU A 12 1.08 -1.80 2.42
N ALA A 13 1.87 -2.86 2.34
CA ALA A 13 2.71 -3.09 1.17
C ALA A 13 1.87 -3.17 -0.10
N LEU A 14 0.76 -3.90 -0.04
CA LEU A 14 -0.15 -4.01 -1.17
C LEU A 14 -0.70 -2.65 -1.57
N MET A 15 -1.09 -1.84 -0.59
CA MET A 15 -1.63 -0.50 -0.84
C MET A 15 -0.59 0.40 -1.50
N VAL A 16 0.65 0.34 -1.03
CA VAL A 16 1.74 1.12 -1.61
C VAL A 16 1.98 0.71 -3.05
N LEU A 17 2.11 -0.59 -3.29
CA LEU A 17 2.39 -1.09 -4.64
C LEU A 17 1.27 -0.73 -5.60
N ARG A 18 0.03 -0.90 -5.16
CA ARG A 18 -1.13 -0.58 -6.01
C ARG A 18 -1.21 0.90 -6.33
N THR A 19 -0.95 1.75 -5.33
CA THR A 19 -1.02 3.18 -5.54
C THR A 19 0.05 3.63 -6.53
N LEU A 20 1.27 3.10 -6.39
CA LEU A 20 2.34 3.43 -7.33
C LEU A 20 2.05 2.92 -8.73
N ALA A 21 1.39 1.75 -8.85
CA ALA A 21 1.02 1.23 -10.16
C ALA A 21 0.00 2.12 -10.85
N MET A 22 -0.94 2.68 -10.09
CA MET A 22 -1.99 3.51 -10.65
C MET A 22 -1.56 4.95 -10.92
N MET A 23 -0.75 5.50 -10.02
CA MET A 23 -0.45 6.93 -10.05
C MET A 23 0.91 7.25 -10.67
N GLY A 24 1.80 6.25 -10.79
CA GLY A 24 3.18 6.51 -11.17
C GLY A 24 3.99 6.99 -9.98
N PRO A 25 5.17 7.57 -10.22
CA PRO A 25 6.06 7.97 -9.11
C PRO A 25 5.41 8.95 -8.16
N GLN A 26 5.63 8.73 -6.87
CA GLN A 26 5.07 9.56 -5.80
C GLN A 26 6.10 9.77 -4.71
N HIS A 27 6.16 10.96 -4.14
CA HIS A 27 6.94 11.16 -2.91
C HIS A 27 6.11 10.68 -1.72
N GLY A 28 6.79 10.54 -0.55
CA GLY A 28 6.15 9.94 0.62
C GLY A 28 4.85 10.61 1.05
N TYR A 29 4.86 11.95 1.10
CA TYR A 29 3.67 12.68 1.49
C TYR A 29 2.52 12.46 0.51
N GLY A 30 2.80 12.55 -0.78
CA GLY A 30 1.79 12.34 -1.81
C GLY A 30 1.24 10.92 -1.78
N LEU A 31 2.12 9.96 -1.54
CA LEU A 31 1.73 8.57 -1.44
C LEU A 31 0.79 8.34 -0.26
N ALA A 32 1.15 8.87 0.91
CA ALA A 32 0.31 8.73 2.10
C ALA A 32 -1.07 9.34 1.87
N ARG A 33 -1.10 10.55 1.30
CA ARG A 33 -2.36 11.24 1.04
C ARG A 33 -3.22 10.45 0.07
N ARG A 34 -2.61 9.89 -0.98
CA ARG A 34 -3.37 9.14 -1.97
C ARG A 34 -3.94 7.87 -1.39
N ILE A 35 -3.17 7.16 -0.56
CA ILE A 35 -3.67 5.96 0.10
C ILE A 35 -4.86 6.30 0.99
N GLU A 36 -4.77 7.40 1.75
CA GLU A 36 -5.88 7.83 2.57
C GLU A 36 -7.12 8.13 1.75
N GLN A 37 -6.94 8.81 0.61
CA GLN A 37 -8.06 9.14 -0.28
C GLN A 37 -8.70 7.90 -0.88
N ILE A 38 -7.88 6.94 -1.31
CA ILE A 38 -8.39 5.70 -1.89
C ILE A 38 -9.21 4.94 -0.86
N SER A 39 -8.83 5.02 0.41
CA SER A 39 -9.56 4.35 1.48
C SER A 39 -10.86 5.06 1.86
N GLY A 40 -11.18 6.19 1.23
CA GLY A 40 -12.33 6.98 1.62
C GLY A 40 -12.13 7.63 2.98
N ASP A 41 -10.91 7.99 3.28
CA ASP A 41 -10.50 8.60 4.55
C ASP A 41 -10.70 7.69 5.76
N GLN A 42 -10.83 6.39 5.52
CA GLN A 42 -10.93 5.43 6.62
C GLN A 42 -9.58 5.11 7.24
N LEU A 43 -8.51 5.25 6.46
CA LEU A 43 -7.16 5.08 6.95
C LEU A 43 -6.53 6.42 7.26
N SER A 44 -5.72 6.43 8.30
CA SER A 44 -4.90 7.59 8.64
C SER A 44 -3.47 7.09 8.75
N LEU A 45 -2.64 7.49 7.81
CA LEU A 45 -1.26 7.02 7.75
C LEU A 45 -0.31 8.06 8.30
N ASN A 46 0.51 7.65 9.25
CA ASN A 46 1.59 8.50 9.70
C ASN A 46 2.90 7.99 9.09
N TYR A 47 3.89 8.85 9.07
CA TYR A 47 5.17 8.53 8.44
C TYR A 47 5.94 7.46 9.22
N GLY A 48 5.70 7.36 10.53
CA GLY A 48 6.32 6.32 11.32
C GLY A 48 5.91 4.93 10.91
N THR A 49 4.76 4.80 10.27
CA THR A 49 4.29 3.53 9.73
C THR A 49 4.68 3.38 8.26
N LEU A 50 4.55 4.44 7.50
CA LEU A 50 4.76 4.39 6.06
C LEU A 50 6.22 4.18 5.68
N TYR A 51 7.14 4.94 6.29
CA TYR A 51 8.54 4.88 5.87
C TYR A 51 9.20 3.53 6.09
N PRO A 52 8.97 2.83 7.22
CA PRO A 52 9.50 1.47 7.35
C PRO A 52 8.98 0.53 6.27
N ALA A 53 7.72 0.68 5.86
CA ALA A 53 7.16 -0.14 4.79
C ALA A 53 7.84 0.16 3.46
N LEU A 54 8.07 1.44 3.17
CA LEU A 54 8.78 1.83 1.95
C LEU A 54 10.21 1.31 1.94
N LEU A 55 10.89 1.40 3.08
CA LEU A 55 12.26 0.91 3.18
C LEU A 55 12.32 -0.59 2.91
N LYS A 56 11.39 -1.34 3.48
CA LYS A 56 11.34 -2.78 3.26
C LYS A 56 11.10 -3.13 1.81
N LEU A 57 10.15 -2.45 1.17
CA LEU A 57 9.86 -2.69 -0.24
C LEU A 57 11.04 -2.33 -1.13
N GLU A 58 11.75 -1.28 -0.77
CA GLU A 58 12.94 -0.88 -1.52
C GLU A 58 14.05 -1.91 -1.36
N GLN A 59 14.25 -2.41 -0.14
CA GLN A 59 15.23 -3.46 0.13
C GLN A 59 14.91 -4.74 -0.61
N GLU A 60 13.63 -5.03 -0.80
CA GLU A 60 13.18 -6.21 -1.54
C GLU A 60 13.23 -6.01 -3.05
N GLY A 61 13.53 -4.81 -3.49
CA GLY A 61 13.59 -4.52 -4.92
C GLY A 61 12.24 -4.28 -5.57
N ALA A 62 11.17 -4.19 -4.78
CA ALA A 62 9.83 -3.98 -5.32
C ALA A 62 9.59 -2.54 -5.76
N ILE A 63 10.26 -1.60 -5.10
CA ILE A 63 10.21 -0.19 -5.48
C ILE A 63 11.62 0.35 -5.50
N THR A 64 11.80 1.46 -6.21
CA THR A 64 13.06 2.18 -6.22
C THR A 64 12.75 3.65 -5.97
N SER A 65 13.77 4.43 -5.65
CA SER A 65 13.56 5.83 -5.33
C SER A 65 14.67 6.67 -5.91
N GLU A 66 14.34 7.94 -6.13
CA GLU A 66 15.33 8.92 -6.53
C GLU A 66 14.89 10.30 -6.05
N TRP A 67 15.86 11.18 -5.88
CA TRP A 67 15.58 12.52 -5.44
C TRP A 67 15.03 13.35 -6.59
N GLY A 68 14.05 14.19 -6.28
CA GLY A 68 13.45 15.10 -7.25
C GLY A 68 12.92 16.32 -6.54
N VAL A 69 12.10 17.08 -7.23
CA VAL A 69 11.51 18.30 -6.70
C VAL A 69 9.99 18.15 -6.69
N SER A 70 9.40 18.36 -5.54
CA SER A 70 7.95 18.26 -5.37
C SER A 70 7.27 19.53 -5.90
N ASP A 71 5.94 19.49 -5.94
CA ASP A 71 5.13 20.63 -6.39
C ASP A 71 5.40 21.89 -5.56
N ASN A 72 5.82 21.71 -4.30
CA ASN A 72 6.15 22.81 -3.42
C ASN A 72 7.55 23.33 -3.63
N ASN A 73 8.21 22.89 -4.71
CA ASN A 73 9.59 23.28 -4.98
C ASN A 73 10.55 22.83 -3.87
N ARG A 74 10.24 21.70 -3.25
CA ARG A 74 11.06 21.13 -2.20
C ARG A 74 11.69 19.84 -2.68
N LYS A 75 12.92 19.59 -2.23
CA LYS A 75 13.60 18.34 -2.52
C LYS A 75 12.87 17.20 -1.84
N ALA A 76 12.57 16.16 -2.60
CA ALA A 76 11.82 15.02 -2.08
C ALA A 76 12.28 13.75 -2.78
N LYS A 77 12.13 12.64 -2.06
CA LYS A 77 12.46 11.33 -2.59
C LYS A 77 11.20 10.77 -3.24
N PHE A 78 11.31 10.44 -4.52
CA PHE A 78 10.18 9.90 -5.29
C PHE A 78 10.35 8.40 -5.43
N TYR A 79 9.31 7.66 -5.11
CA TYR A 79 9.27 6.20 -5.17
C TYR A 79 8.52 5.77 -6.41
N ARG A 80 8.98 4.70 -7.03
CA ARG A 80 8.24 4.14 -8.16
C ARG A 80 8.36 2.63 -8.16
N LEU A 81 7.38 2.00 -8.80
CA LEU A 81 7.27 0.56 -8.89
C LEU A 81 8.31 0.01 -9.86
N THR A 82 8.96 -1.08 -9.48
CA THR A 82 9.86 -1.80 -10.37
C THR A 82 9.09 -2.93 -11.06
N ARG A 83 9.76 -3.59 -12.02
CA ARG A 83 9.18 -4.78 -12.65
C ARG A 83 8.92 -5.87 -11.61
N ALA A 84 9.87 -6.06 -10.70
CA ALA A 84 9.69 -7.02 -9.61
C ALA A 84 8.51 -6.65 -8.73
N GLY A 85 8.31 -5.34 -8.50
CA GLY A 85 7.19 -4.85 -7.72
C GLY A 85 5.86 -5.13 -8.39
N ARG A 86 5.80 -5.03 -9.73
CA ARG A 86 4.57 -5.36 -10.45
C ARG A 86 4.21 -6.83 -10.29
N ARG A 87 5.21 -7.70 -10.35
CA ARG A 87 4.96 -9.13 -10.13
C ARG A 87 4.49 -9.40 -8.72
N GLN A 88 5.10 -8.71 -7.74
CA GLN A 88 4.68 -8.85 -6.36
C GLN A 88 3.25 -8.36 -6.16
N LEU A 89 2.91 -7.25 -6.80
CA LEU A 89 1.55 -6.71 -6.73
C LEU A 89 0.54 -7.71 -7.27
N GLU A 90 0.85 -8.34 -8.39
CA GLU A 90 -0.04 -9.33 -8.99
C GLU A 90 -0.26 -10.51 -8.05
N ARG A 91 0.83 -11.02 -7.45
CA ARG A 91 0.71 -12.14 -6.51
C ARG A 91 -0.10 -11.76 -5.29
N GLN A 92 0.19 -10.60 -4.70
CA GLN A 92 -0.51 -10.17 -3.49
C GLN A 92 -1.98 -9.87 -3.77
N THR A 93 -2.27 -9.32 -4.95
CA THR A 93 -3.65 -9.07 -5.33
C THR A 93 -4.43 -10.39 -5.42
N HIS A 94 -3.83 -11.38 -6.07
CA HIS A 94 -4.45 -12.69 -6.18
C HIS A 94 -4.66 -13.32 -4.79
N ASP A 95 -3.63 -13.26 -3.96
CA ASP A 95 -3.69 -13.85 -2.62
C ASP A 95 -4.78 -13.20 -1.77
N TRP A 96 -4.90 -11.89 -1.85
CA TRP A 96 -5.92 -11.16 -1.11
C TRP A 96 -7.32 -11.45 -1.62
N GLN A 97 -7.50 -11.53 -2.94
CA GLN A 97 -8.80 -11.87 -3.50
C GLN A 97 -9.21 -13.26 -3.08
N GLN A 98 -8.27 -14.19 -3.06
CA GLN A 98 -8.53 -15.54 -2.64
C GLN A 98 -8.85 -15.60 -1.13
N ALA A 99 -8.05 -14.91 -0.33
CA ALA A 99 -8.25 -14.89 1.12
C ALA A 99 -9.60 -14.26 1.49
N THR A 100 -9.96 -13.15 0.85
CA THR A 100 -11.23 -12.50 1.17
C THR A 100 -12.41 -13.35 0.73
N ALA A 101 -12.27 -14.07 -0.38
CA ALA A 101 -13.33 -14.98 -0.82
C ALA A 101 -13.53 -16.11 0.17
N ILE A 102 -12.44 -16.66 0.71
CA ILE A 102 -12.52 -17.72 1.71
C ILE A 102 -13.15 -17.19 2.99
N VAL A 103 -12.67 -16.04 3.47
CA VAL A 103 -13.21 -15.45 4.71
C VAL A 103 -14.68 -15.12 4.53
N ALA A 104 -15.08 -14.68 3.36
CA ALA A 104 -16.49 -14.36 3.10
C ALA A 104 -17.38 -15.58 3.29
N CYS A 105 -16.87 -16.78 3.02
CA CYS A 105 -17.64 -18.01 3.25
C CYS A 105 -18.00 -18.19 4.72
N PHE A 106 -17.14 -17.70 5.61
CA PHE A 106 -17.38 -17.81 7.04
C PHE A 106 -18.28 -16.71 7.57
N LEU A 107 -18.17 -15.52 6.98
CA LEU A 107 -18.91 -14.36 7.48
C LEU A 107 -20.27 -14.21 6.85
N SER A 108 -20.48 -14.81 5.70
CA SER A 108 -21.78 -14.78 5.04
C SER A 108 -22.77 -15.59 5.85
N PRO A 109 -23.97 -15.07 6.12
CA PRO A 109 -24.97 -15.85 6.84
C PRO A 109 -25.31 -17.07 6.02
N SER A 110 -25.20 -18.23 6.65
CA SER A 110 -25.50 -19.47 5.98
C SER A 110 -27.01 -19.68 5.94
N GLU A 111 -27.50 -20.01 4.78
CA GLU A 111 -28.92 -20.28 4.64
C GLU A 111 -29.30 -21.56 5.34
N GLU A 112 -28.39 -22.49 5.39
CA GLU A 112 -28.69 -23.71 6.08
C GLU A 112 -28.56 -23.53 7.53
N GLY A 113 -28.02 -22.40 7.88
CA GLY A 113 -27.86 -21.91 9.27
C GLY A 113 -28.19 -22.87 10.15
#